data_194ea18b24b5ce3e28392af5267eaea7
#
_entry.id   194ea18b24b5ce3e28392af5267eaea7
#
_cell.length_a   1.000
_cell.length_b   1.000
_cell.length_c   1.000
_cell.angle_alpha   90.00
_cell.angle_beta   90.00
_cell.angle_gamma   90.00
#
_symmetry.space_group_name_H-M   'P 1'
#
loop_
_entity.id
_entity.type
_entity.pdbx_description
1 polymer ?
#
loop_
_entity_poly.entity_id
_entity_poly.type
_entity_poly.pdbx_seq_one_letter_code
_entity_poly.pdbx_strand_id
1 'polypeptide(L)'
;MKQLLFLFLIVLPFCLVAQSCNPDDEPFMDETERPLPPSTPNEGEEDDDADDSDNDDTDDDTPMNHEITINIGDTHYTATLVDNPTAKAFAALLPMTVTMTEMNGNEKYYNLSENLPTDTFRPGTIRTGDLLLWGANTVVLFYETFSSSYSYTRLGKIDNPNGLAAALGSGN
;
A
#
# COMPACT_ATOMS: atom_id res chain seq x y z
N MET A 1 -0.97 4.01 -57.71
CA MET A 1 -0.48 5.19 -56.98
C MET A 1 0.54 4.67 -55.98
N LYS A 2 1.79 5.08 -56.13
CA LYS A 2 2.93 4.56 -55.33
C LYS A 2 2.99 5.29 -54.02
N GLN A 3 2.87 4.57 -52.89
CA GLN A 3 3.12 5.13 -51.55
C GLN A 3 4.62 5.17 -51.27
N LEU A 4 5.12 6.36 -50.99
CA LEU A 4 6.51 6.65 -50.67
C LEU A 4 6.72 6.44 -49.17
N LEU A 5 7.51 5.42 -48.82
CA LEU A 5 7.89 5.10 -47.43
C LEU A 5 9.08 5.98 -47.04
N PHE A 6 8.87 6.97 -46.16
CA PHE A 6 9.96 7.74 -45.58
C PHE A 6 10.48 7.02 -44.32
N LEU A 7 11.68 6.47 -44.46
CA LEU A 7 12.44 5.90 -43.35
C LEU A 7 13.24 7.03 -42.68
N PHE A 8 12.81 7.52 -41.52
CA PHE A 8 13.61 8.43 -40.70
C PHE A 8 14.57 7.63 -39.82
N LEU A 9 15.84 7.63 -40.20
CA LEU A 9 16.93 7.08 -39.43
C LEU A 9 17.41 8.17 -38.46
N ILE A 10 17.00 8.11 -37.19
CA ILE A 10 17.53 9.00 -36.13
C ILE A 10 18.77 8.32 -35.53
N VAL A 11 19.94 8.85 -35.91
CA VAL A 11 21.21 8.51 -35.27
C VAL A 11 21.37 9.38 -34.01
N LEU A 12 21.28 8.76 -32.83
CA LEU A 12 21.61 9.39 -31.54
C LEU A 12 23.12 9.23 -31.27
N PRO A 13 23.84 10.31 -30.97
CA PRO A 13 25.23 10.17 -30.54
C PRO A 13 25.31 9.66 -29.11
N PHE A 14 26.07 8.61 -28.92
CA PHE A 14 26.46 7.99 -27.67
C PHE A 14 27.47 8.89 -26.97
N CYS A 15 27.08 9.63 -25.94
CA CYS A 15 27.99 10.33 -25.05
C CYS A 15 28.43 9.37 -23.94
N LEU A 16 29.67 8.91 -24.06
CA LEU A 16 30.40 8.19 -23.02
C LEU A 16 30.88 9.22 -22.00
N VAL A 17 30.32 9.23 -20.79
CA VAL A 17 30.91 9.92 -19.64
C VAL A 17 31.51 8.88 -18.73
N ALA A 18 32.83 8.80 -18.78
CA ALA A 18 33.60 8.07 -17.79
C ALA A 18 33.65 8.90 -16.50
N GLN A 19 33.14 8.39 -15.40
CA GLN A 19 33.40 8.95 -14.06
C GLN A 19 34.32 8.04 -13.28
N SER A 20 35.44 8.64 -12.96
CA SER A 20 36.54 8.20 -12.15
C SER A 20 36.12 7.81 -10.74
N CYS A 21 36.50 6.61 -10.33
CA CYS A 21 36.53 6.20 -8.93
C CYS A 21 37.63 6.96 -8.20
N ASN A 22 37.30 7.55 -7.07
CA ASN A 22 38.30 7.99 -6.10
C ASN A 22 38.10 7.15 -4.84
N PRO A 23 39.13 6.39 -4.42
CA PRO A 23 39.13 5.73 -3.13
C PRO A 23 39.97 6.59 -2.17
N ASP A 24 39.33 7.21 -1.19
CA ASP A 24 40.07 7.78 -0.07
C ASP A 24 39.32 7.55 1.23
N ASP A 25 39.95 6.66 1.99
CA ASP A 25 40.31 6.73 3.38
C ASP A 25 39.25 6.99 4.43
N GLU A 26 38.90 5.92 5.07
CA GLU A 26 38.44 5.88 6.45
C GLU A 26 39.60 6.19 7.41
N PRO A 27 39.44 7.00 8.43
CA PRO A 27 40.12 6.78 9.67
C PRO A 27 39.17 6.22 10.73
N PHE A 28 39.51 5.03 11.15
CA PHE A 28 39.18 4.42 12.43
C PHE A 28 39.34 5.43 13.57
N MET A 29 38.29 5.70 14.32
CA MET A 29 38.36 6.32 15.63
C MET A 29 37.80 5.35 16.65
N ASP A 30 38.72 4.74 17.29
CA ASP A 30 38.94 4.31 18.65
C ASP A 30 37.77 4.51 19.64
N GLU A 31 37.46 3.39 20.18
CA GLU A 31 36.62 3.10 21.31
C GLU A 31 37.17 3.78 22.58
N THR A 32 36.48 4.79 23.10
CA THR A 32 36.77 5.31 24.41
C THR A 32 35.57 5.17 25.31
N GLU A 33 35.76 4.30 26.26
CA GLU A 33 34.98 3.99 27.45
C GLU A 33 34.17 5.18 28.02
N ARG A 34 32.88 4.97 28.17
CA ARG A 34 32.04 5.83 29.00
C ARG A 34 31.73 5.10 30.30
N PRO A 35 32.13 5.63 31.46
CA PRO A 35 31.85 4.98 32.76
C PRO A 35 30.37 5.00 33.09
N LEU A 36 29.88 3.89 33.62
CA LEU A 36 28.58 3.72 34.25
C LEU A 36 28.48 4.56 35.53
N PRO A 37 27.37 5.25 35.79
CA PRO A 37 27.14 5.83 37.13
C PRO A 37 26.70 4.75 38.10
N PRO A 38 27.07 4.88 39.39
CA PRO A 38 26.81 3.87 40.42
C PRO A 38 25.37 3.85 40.86
N SER A 39 24.87 2.65 41.05
CA SER A 39 23.63 2.33 41.72
C SER A 39 23.70 2.67 43.23
N THR A 40 22.81 3.48 43.71
CA THR A 40 22.49 3.57 45.15
C THR A 40 21.10 3.07 45.39
N PRO A 41 20.90 2.21 46.40
CA PRO A 41 19.59 1.81 46.86
C PRO A 41 19.03 2.87 47.80
N ASN A 42 17.78 3.21 47.65
CA ASN A 42 17.03 3.85 48.72
C ASN A 42 15.68 3.18 48.87
N GLU A 43 15.52 2.61 50.03
CA GLU A 43 14.26 2.12 50.60
C GLU A 43 13.42 3.31 51.05
N GLY A 44 12.10 3.13 50.98
CA GLY A 44 11.24 3.89 51.87
C GLY A 44 9.98 4.48 51.26
N GLU A 45 8.91 3.81 51.59
CA GLU A 45 7.64 4.31 52.09
C GLU A 45 6.53 4.71 51.13
N GLU A 46 5.46 4.04 51.35
CA GLU A 46 4.06 4.09 51.01
C GLU A 46 3.50 5.50 51.02
N ASP A 47 2.67 5.82 49.99
CA ASP A 47 1.41 6.51 50.22
C ASP A 47 0.48 6.32 48.99
N ASP A 48 -0.73 5.87 49.32
CA ASP A 48 -1.94 5.80 48.51
C ASP A 48 -2.24 7.12 47.82
N ASP A 49 -2.46 7.06 46.50
CA ASP A 49 -3.49 7.88 45.87
C ASP A 49 -3.99 7.18 44.59
N ALA A 50 -5.21 6.69 44.66
CA ALA A 50 -6.00 6.20 43.57
C ALA A 50 -6.24 7.36 42.57
N ASP A 51 -5.61 7.33 41.42
CA ASP A 51 -6.07 8.05 40.23
C ASP A 51 -6.60 7.03 39.24
N ASP A 52 -7.94 6.92 39.28
CA ASP A 52 -8.79 6.14 38.42
C ASP A 52 -8.78 6.79 37.05
N SER A 53 -7.78 6.48 36.25
CA SER A 53 -7.78 6.77 34.80
C SER A 53 -8.52 5.65 34.10
N ASP A 54 -9.84 5.80 34.01
CA ASP A 54 -10.68 5.11 33.06
C ASP A 54 -10.06 5.28 31.66
N ASN A 55 -9.19 4.38 31.28
CA ASN A 55 -8.94 4.06 29.89
C ASN A 55 -10.21 3.35 29.41
N ASP A 56 -11.14 4.15 28.90
CA ASP A 56 -12.22 3.68 28.06
C ASP A 56 -11.61 3.25 26.69
N ASP A 57 -10.85 2.16 26.71
CA ASP A 57 -10.60 1.33 25.55
C ASP A 57 -11.95 0.66 25.23
N THR A 58 -12.83 1.40 24.60
CA THR A 58 -13.91 0.81 23.82
C THR A 58 -13.25 0.07 22.66
N ASP A 59 -12.73 -1.13 22.93
CA ASP A 59 -12.61 -2.18 21.94
C ASP A 59 -14.02 -2.35 21.36
N ASP A 60 -14.28 -1.66 20.24
CA ASP A 60 -15.45 -1.94 19.41
C ASP A 60 -15.23 -3.34 18.81
N ASP A 61 -15.51 -4.35 19.62
CA ASP A 61 -15.46 -5.77 19.27
C ASP A 61 -16.68 -6.15 18.40
N THR A 62 -17.12 -5.20 17.55
CA THR A 62 -18.09 -5.48 16.51
C THR A 62 -17.38 -6.34 15.46
N PRO A 63 -17.80 -7.61 15.26
CA PRO A 63 -17.17 -8.47 14.26
C PRO A 63 -17.20 -7.78 12.90
N MET A 64 -16.04 -7.49 12.32
CA MET A 64 -15.97 -6.92 10.98
C MET A 64 -16.59 -7.90 9.99
N ASN A 65 -17.56 -7.43 9.20
CA ASN A 65 -18.00 -8.20 8.05
C ASN A 65 -16.87 -8.17 7.00
N HIS A 66 -16.14 -9.26 6.88
CA HIS A 66 -15.03 -9.38 5.94
C HIS A 66 -15.50 -9.49 4.48
N GLU A 67 -16.76 -9.82 4.24
CA GLU A 67 -17.32 -9.96 2.90
C GLU A 67 -18.00 -8.67 2.44
N ILE A 68 -17.64 -8.19 1.27
CA ILE A 68 -18.26 -7.04 0.60
C ILE A 68 -18.70 -7.43 -0.81
N THR A 69 -19.69 -6.70 -1.33
CA THR A 69 -20.11 -6.84 -2.73
C THR A 69 -19.60 -5.65 -3.54
N ILE A 70 -18.92 -5.93 -4.64
CA ILE A 70 -18.46 -4.95 -5.63
C ILE A 70 -19.37 -5.06 -6.86
N ASN A 71 -20.08 -3.99 -7.16
CA ASN A 71 -20.98 -3.91 -8.32
C ASN A 71 -20.31 -3.13 -9.45
N ILE A 72 -20.22 -3.73 -10.63
CA ILE A 72 -19.62 -3.14 -11.83
C ILE A 72 -20.64 -3.26 -12.96
N GLY A 73 -21.38 -2.17 -13.23
CA GLY A 73 -22.55 -2.24 -14.09
C GLY A 73 -23.57 -3.25 -13.57
N ASP A 74 -23.93 -4.23 -14.40
CA ASP A 74 -24.87 -5.31 -14.05
C ASP A 74 -24.17 -6.55 -13.46
N THR A 75 -22.85 -6.51 -13.26
CA THR A 75 -22.08 -7.64 -12.73
C THR A 75 -21.75 -7.42 -11.25
N HIS A 76 -21.88 -8.49 -10.45
CA HIS A 76 -21.65 -8.48 -9.02
C HIS A 76 -20.48 -9.42 -8.68
N TYR A 77 -19.57 -8.95 -7.85
CA TYR A 77 -18.43 -9.72 -7.34
C TYR A 77 -18.45 -9.72 -5.82
N THR A 78 -18.21 -10.87 -5.22
CA THR A 78 -17.90 -10.98 -3.79
C THR A 78 -16.42 -10.76 -3.60
N ALA A 79 -16.05 -9.95 -2.62
CA ALA A 79 -14.67 -9.73 -2.22
C ALA A 79 -14.53 -9.92 -0.71
N THR A 80 -13.43 -10.58 -0.31
CA THR A 80 -13.08 -10.79 1.08
C THR A 80 -12.01 -9.79 1.50
N LEU A 81 -12.32 -8.98 2.50
CA LEU A 81 -11.38 -8.06 3.15
C LEU A 81 -10.49 -8.83 4.13
N VAL A 82 -9.24 -8.37 4.32
CA VAL A 82 -8.35 -8.92 5.33
C VAL A 82 -8.64 -8.29 6.70
N ASP A 83 -8.25 -8.99 7.77
CA ASP A 83 -8.37 -8.46 9.13
C ASP A 83 -7.13 -7.61 9.48
N ASN A 84 -7.19 -6.32 9.14
CA ASN A 84 -6.19 -5.33 9.52
C ASN A 84 -6.83 -3.94 9.72
N PRO A 85 -6.15 -3.01 10.38
CA PRO A 85 -6.69 -1.66 10.62
C PRO A 85 -7.08 -0.91 9.35
N THR A 86 -6.36 -1.10 8.25
CA THR A 86 -6.63 -0.46 6.96
C THR A 86 -7.95 -0.95 6.36
N ALA A 87 -8.16 -2.27 6.34
CA ALA A 87 -9.38 -2.87 5.80
C ALA A 87 -10.60 -2.55 6.67
N LYS A 88 -10.44 -2.48 8.00
CA LYS A 88 -11.48 -2.01 8.93
C LYS A 88 -11.88 -0.57 8.63
N ALA A 89 -10.91 0.34 8.50
CA ALA A 89 -11.16 1.73 8.16
C ALA A 89 -11.80 1.87 6.77
N PHE A 90 -11.36 1.07 5.78
CA PHE A 90 -11.99 1.04 4.46
C PHE A 90 -13.44 0.54 4.51
N ALA A 91 -13.72 -0.52 5.27
CA ALA A 91 -15.08 -1.07 5.44
C ALA A 91 -16.04 -0.05 6.06
N ALA A 92 -15.55 0.82 6.97
CA ALA A 92 -16.35 1.87 7.60
C ALA A 92 -16.80 2.96 6.61
N LEU A 93 -16.16 3.07 5.43
CA LEU A 93 -16.56 4.01 4.37
C LEU A 93 -17.69 3.45 3.48
N LEU A 94 -18.03 2.18 3.63
CA LEU A 94 -19.05 1.54 2.79
C LEU A 94 -20.48 1.78 3.34
N PRO A 95 -21.51 1.86 2.49
CA PRO A 95 -21.44 1.72 1.04
C PRO A 95 -20.96 2.99 0.33
N MET A 96 -20.18 2.84 -0.75
CA MET A 96 -19.72 3.94 -1.59
C MET A 96 -19.96 3.63 -3.07
N THR A 97 -20.18 4.68 -3.86
CA THR A 97 -20.22 4.59 -5.33
C THR A 97 -19.17 5.53 -5.88
N VAL A 98 -18.28 4.99 -6.70
CA VAL A 98 -17.12 5.73 -7.22
C VAL A 98 -16.94 5.50 -8.71
N THR A 99 -16.33 6.47 -9.40
CA THR A 99 -15.80 6.29 -10.75
C THR A 99 -14.30 6.08 -10.63
N MET A 100 -13.83 4.89 -11.02
CA MET A 100 -12.41 4.56 -10.97
C MET A 100 -11.73 4.93 -12.29
N THR A 101 -10.50 5.39 -12.20
CA THR A 101 -9.66 5.76 -13.35
C THR A 101 -8.84 4.56 -13.80
N GLU A 102 -8.79 4.37 -15.12
CA GLU A 102 -7.95 3.36 -15.78
C GLU A 102 -6.47 3.71 -15.67
N MET A 103 -5.62 2.72 -15.39
CA MET A 103 -4.17 2.89 -15.40
C MET A 103 -3.46 1.65 -15.94
N ASN A 104 -2.55 1.87 -16.86
CA ASN A 104 -1.59 0.90 -17.41
C ASN A 104 -2.20 -0.35 -18.08
N GLY A 105 -3.51 -0.43 -18.27
CA GLY A 105 -4.18 -1.60 -18.86
C GLY A 105 -4.20 -2.81 -17.91
N ASN A 106 -4.05 -2.62 -16.61
CA ASN A 106 -3.99 -3.70 -15.61
C ASN A 106 -4.70 -3.40 -14.29
N GLU A 107 -5.06 -2.14 -14.04
CA GLU A 107 -5.66 -1.71 -12.77
C GLU A 107 -6.60 -0.52 -12.95
N LYS A 108 -7.51 -0.39 -12.01
CA LYS A 108 -8.30 0.82 -11.83
C LYS A 108 -8.11 1.35 -10.43
N TYR A 109 -8.05 2.68 -10.28
CA TYR A 109 -7.84 3.31 -9.00
C TYR A 109 -8.87 4.41 -8.70
N TYR A 110 -9.03 4.67 -7.40
CA TYR A 110 -9.82 5.78 -6.87
C TYR A 110 -9.13 6.38 -5.64
N ASN A 111 -9.08 7.72 -5.58
CA ASN A 111 -8.52 8.41 -4.43
C ASN A 111 -9.63 8.72 -3.42
N LEU A 112 -9.50 8.16 -2.22
CA LEU A 112 -10.36 8.48 -1.09
C LEU A 112 -10.14 9.93 -0.65
N SER A 113 -11.15 10.53 -0.01
CA SER A 113 -11.06 11.88 0.55
C SER A 113 -10.21 11.97 1.81
N GLU A 114 -9.94 10.84 2.44
CA GLU A 114 -9.19 10.72 3.69
C GLU A 114 -8.11 9.64 3.60
N ASN A 115 -7.12 9.74 4.49
CA ASN A 115 -6.08 8.74 4.60
C ASN A 115 -6.52 7.60 5.51
N LEU A 116 -6.17 6.38 5.11
CA LEU A 116 -6.36 5.18 5.92
C LEU A 116 -5.04 4.81 6.63
N PRO A 117 -5.10 4.06 7.74
CA PRO A 117 -3.92 3.42 8.32
C PRO A 117 -3.16 2.60 7.27
N THR A 118 -1.84 2.54 7.37
CA THR A 118 -1.02 1.83 6.40
C THR A 118 -0.08 0.84 7.08
N ASP A 119 0.03 -0.37 6.49
CA ASP A 119 1.03 -1.38 6.80
C ASP A 119 1.53 -1.93 5.47
N THR A 120 2.61 -1.34 4.95
CA THR A 120 3.03 -1.56 3.58
C THR A 120 3.85 -2.84 3.41
N PHE A 121 3.60 -3.57 2.32
CA PHE A 121 4.35 -4.73 1.89
C PHE A 121 4.61 -4.66 0.38
N ARG A 122 5.58 -5.45 -0.09
CA ARG A 122 5.84 -5.61 -1.52
C ARG A 122 5.27 -6.95 -1.98
N PRO A 123 4.21 -6.96 -2.81
CA PRO A 123 3.58 -8.20 -3.26
C PRO A 123 4.48 -9.06 -4.17
N GLY A 124 5.44 -8.43 -4.87
CA GLY A 124 6.22 -9.09 -5.91
C GLY A 124 5.39 -9.44 -7.14
N THR A 125 4.34 -10.23 -6.97
CA THR A 125 3.33 -10.52 -7.98
C THR A 125 1.97 -10.04 -7.50
N ILE A 126 1.34 -9.18 -8.29
CA ILE A 126 -0.06 -8.76 -8.14
C ILE A 126 -0.92 -9.73 -8.94
N ARG A 127 -2.07 -10.09 -8.43
CA ARG A 127 -3.00 -11.03 -9.06
C ARG A 127 -4.30 -10.35 -9.44
N THR A 128 -4.92 -10.82 -10.49
CA THR A 128 -6.28 -10.42 -10.86
C THR A 128 -7.23 -10.59 -9.66
N GLY A 129 -7.97 -9.54 -9.34
CA GLY A 129 -8.87 -9.48 -8.19
C GLY A 129 -8.24 -8.91 -6.90
N ASP A 130 -6.93 -8.68 -6.85
CA ASP A 130 -6.31 -8.03 -5.69
C ASP A 130 -6.89 -6.62 -5.50
N LEU A 131 -7.27 -6.31 -4.26
CA LEU A 131 -7.72 -5.00 -3.81
C LEU A 131 -6.72 -4.47 -2.81
N LEU A 132 -5.97 -3.43 -3.20
CA LEU A 132 -4.86 -2.89 -2.43
C LEU A 132 -5.01 -1.38 -2.24
N LEU A 133 -4.29 -0.83 -1.25
CA LEU A 133 -4.13 0.60 -1.04
C LEU A 133 -2.71 1.01 -1.45
N TRP A 134 -2.58 1.93 -2.39
CA TRP A 134 -1.34 2.59 -2.75
C TRP A 134 -1.23 3.92 -2.01
N GLY A 135 -0.07 4.19 -1.39
CA GLY A 135 0.04 5.31 -0.47
C GLY A 135 -0.92 5.16 0.71
N ALA A 136 -1.58 6.24 1.11
CA ALA A 136 -2.50 6.25 2.25
C ALA A 136 -3.99 6.36 1.87
N ASN A 137 -4.30 6.73 0.59
CA ASN A 137 -5.68 7.01 0.20
C ASN A 137 -6.08 6.53 -1.20
N THR A 138 -5.22 5.83 -1.93
CA THR A 138 -5.54 5.37 -3.29
C THR A 138 -5.92 3.90 -3.26
N VAL A 139 -7.22 3.61 -3.40
CA VAL A 139 -7.73 2.24 -3.56
C VAL A 139 -7.50 1.79 -5.00
N VAL A 140 -6.92 0.60 -5.16
CA VAL A 140 -6.56 0.01 -6.45
C VAL A 140 -7.19 -1.37 -6.57
N LEU A 141 -7.94 -1.59 -7.65
CA LEU A 141 -8.48 -2.89 -8.04
C LEU A 141 -7.74 -3.38 -9.28
N PHE A 142 -7.05 -4.49 -9.14
CA PHE A 142 -6.26 -5.09 -10.20
C PHE A 142 -7.08 -6.11 -10.99
N TYR A 143 -7.06 -5.99 -12.31
CA TYR A 143 -7.78 -6.91 -13.21
C TYR A 143 -6.87 -7.74 -14.11
N GLU A 144 -5.55 -7.53 -14.01
CA GLU A 144 -4.52 -8.35 -14.66
C GLU A 144 -3.47 -8.81 -13.65
N THR A 145 -2.80 -9.93 -13.96
CA THR A 145 -1.71 -10.47 -13.13
C THR A 145 -0.37 -10.05 -13.71
N PHE A 146 0.50 -9.42 -12.90
CA PHE A 146 1.82 -8.95 -13.31
C PHE A 146 2.78 -8.84 -12.13
N SER A 147 4.08 -8.65 -12.43
CA SER A 147 5.10 -8.40 -11.40
C SER A 147 5.17 -6.92 -11.06
N SER A 148 5.23 -6.58 -9.77
CA SER A 148 5.33 -5.21 -9.28
C SER A 148 6.41 -5.08 -8.22
N SER A 149 7.19 -4.01 -8.29
CA SER A 149 8.16 -3.60 -7.28
C SER A 149 7.62 -2.56 -6.29
N TYR A 150 6.41 -2.06 -6.52
CA TYR A 150 5.78 -1.06 -5.65
C TYR A 150 5.33 -1.67 -4.33
N SER A 151 5.19 -0.79 -3.32
CA SER A 151 4.66 -1.16 -2.01
C SER A 151 3.19 -0.74 -1.92
N TYR A 152 2.41 -1.59 -1.27
CA TYR A 152 0.97 -1.41 -1.05
C TYR A 152 0.61 -1.83 0.36
N THR A 153 -0.57 -1.42 0.85
CA THR A 153 -1.21 -2.01 2.02
C THR A 153 -2.36 -2.90 1.56
N ARG A 154 -2.54 -4.06 2.19
CA ARG A 154 -3.56 -5.02 1.79
C ARG A 154 -4.93 -4.60 2.30
N LEU A 155 -5.93 -4.55 1.39
CA LEU A 155 -7.35 -4.37 1.72
C LEU A 155 -8.11 -5.68 1.64
N GLY A 156 -7.92 -6.45 0.56
CA GLY A 156 -8.64 -7.69 0.32
C GLY A 156 -8.41 -8.24 -1.08
N LYS A 157 -9.37 -9.03 -1.53
CA LYS A 157 -9.37 -9.59 -2.89
C LYS A 157 -10.78 -9.98 -3.30
N ILE A 158 -11.06 -9.97 -4.61
CA ILE A 158 -12.23 -10.60 -5.20
C ILE A 158 -12.06 -12.12 -5.15
N ASP A 159 -13.07 -12.84 -4.66
CA ASP A 159 -12.99 -14.29 -4.46
C ASP A 159 -12.97 -15.06 -5.78
N ASN A 160 -13.79 -14.62 -6.74
CA ASN A 160 -13.81 -15.16 -8.09
C ASN A 160 -13.72 -14.02 -9.12
N PRO A 161 -12.52 -13.69 -9.62
CA PRO A 161 -12.31 -12.57 -10.54
C PRO A 161 -12.59 -12.90 -12.01
N ASN A 162 -13.24 -14.03 -12.32
CA ASN A 162 -13.58 -14.40 -13.69
C ASN A 162 -14.43 -13.32 -14.35
N GLY A 163 -14.01 -12.83 -15.52
CA GLY A 163 -14.71 -11.78 -16.26
C GLY A 163 -14.47 -10.36 -15.75
N LEU A 164 -13.65 -10.16 -14.71
CA LEU A 164 -13.43 -8.85 -14.10
C LEU A 164 -12.90 -7.81 -15.11
N ALA A 165 -11.90 -8.18 -15.91
CA ALA A 165 -11.34 -7.29 -16.93
C ALA A 165 -12.41 -6.87 -17.97
N ALA A 166 -13.30 -7.80 -18.37
CA ALA A 166 -14.37 -7.49 -19.29
C ALA A 166 -15.45 -6.58 -18.66
N ALA A 167 -15.78 -6.80 -17.38
CA ALA A 167 -16.75 -5.98 -16.65
C ALA A 167 -16.24 -4.54 -16.43
N LEU A 168 -14.95 -4.38 -16.09
CA LEU A 168 -14.33 -3.07 -15.90
C LEU A 168 -14.17 -2.28 -17.21
N GLY A 169 -14.00 -2.97 -18.34
CA GLY A 169 -13.77 -2.33 -19.64
C GLY A 169 -12.43 -1.60 -19.70
N SER A 170 -12.18 -0.93 -20.84
CA SER A 170 -10.93 -0.20 -21.11
C SER A 170 -11.01 1.31 -20.83
N GLY A 171 -12.17 1.82 -20.39
CA GLY A 171 -12.40 3.23 -20.03
C GLY A 171 -12.48 3.46 -18.53
N ASN A 172 -12.64 4.74 -18.13
CA ASN A 172 -12.91 5.11 -16.74
C ASN A 172 -14.35 4.79 -16.37
#